data_34da3466ecb275b7f5395c58ee3377bd
#
_entry.id   34da3466ecb275b7f5395c58ee3377bd
#
_cell.length_a   1.000
_cell.length_b   1.000
_cell.length_c   1.000
_cell.angle_alpha   90.00
_cell.angle_beta   90.00
_cell.angle_gamma   90.00
#
_symmetry.space_group_name_H-M   'P 1'
#
loop_
_entity.id
_entity.type
_entity.pdbx_description
1 polymer ?
#
loop_
_entity_poly.entity_id
_entity_poly.type
_entity_poly.pdbx_seq_one_letter_code
_entity_poly.pdbx_strand_id
1 'polypeptide(L)'
;MPQVYATPMMILHMEMASGSAIASHLPEGFVSVGMDVKVRHLAATPVGRTVRAISRVIKIDRKSVVFEVEAWDADRKIGDGTHRRGIVNVLEFEKRFGVKQLTLSLN
;
A
#
# COMPACT_ATOMS: atom_id res chain seq x y z
N MET A 1 -16.89 13.12 18.54
CA MET A 1 -16.04 13.02 17.34
C MET A 1 -16.86 12.63 16.13
N PRO A 2 -16.69 13.31 15.01
CA PRO A 2 -17.39 12.89 13.79
C PRO A 2 -16.92 11.52 13.35
N GLN A 3 -17.85 10.70 12.89
CA GLN A 3 -17.56 9.35 12.40
C GLN A 3 -17.28 9.42 10.91
N VAL A 4 -16.02 9.55 10.57
CA VAL A 4 -15.57 9.66 9.19
C VAL A 4 -14.45 8.64 8.90
N TYR A 5 -14.26 8.38 7.62
CA TYR A 5 -13.18 7.54 7.14
C TYR A 5 -11.84 8.24 7.40
N ALA A 6 -11.05 7.71 8.30
CA ALA A 6 -9.83 8.36 8.77
C ALA A 6 -8.70 8.22 7.77
N THR A 7 -7.85 9.25 7.69
CA THR A 7 -6.69 9.24 6.80
C THR A 7 -5.78 8.01 6.99
N PRO A 8 -5.45 7.58 8.22
CA PRO A 8 -4.65 6.35 8.38
C PRO A 8 -5.29 5.12 7.77
N MET A 9 -6.63 5.01 7.81
CA MET A 9 -7.33 3.89 7.20
C MET A 9 -7.27 3.95 5.68
N MET A 10 -7.38 5.14 5.11
CA MET A 10 -7.24 5.35 3.68
C MET A 10 -5.85 4.91 3.21
N ILE A 11 -4.81 5.31 3.92
CA ILE A 11 -3.44 4.94 3.62
C ILE A 11 -3.28 3.42 3.68
N LEU A 12 -3.81 2.79 4.72
CA LEU A 12 -3.76 1.33 4.87
C LEU A 12 -4.40 0.63 3.67
N HIS A 13 -5.58 1.08 3.26
CA HIS A 13 -6.26 0.48 2.11
C HIS A 13 -5.48 0.66 0.81
N MET A 14 -4.86 1.82 0.62
CA MET A 14 -4.01 2.07 -0.54
C MET A 14 -2.77 1.16 -0.54
N GLU A 15 -2.15 0.96 0.62
CA GLU A 15 -1.00 0.06 0.75
C GLU A 15 -1.40 -1.39 0.49
N MET A 16 -2.54 -1.83 1.01
CA MET A 16 -3.04 -3.17 0.77
C MET A 16 -3.34 -3.41 -0.71
N ALA A 17 -3.97 -2.45 -1.37
CA ALA A 17 -4.25 -2.54 -2.80
C ALA A 17 -2.96 -2.64 -3.61
N SER A 18 -1.94 -1.86 -3.24
CA SER A 18 -0.65 -1.87 -3.92
C SER A 18 0.10 -3.19 -3.72
N GLY A 19 0.18 -3.66 -2.48
CA GLY A 19 0.82 -4.94 -2.18
C GLY A 19 0.15 -6.10 -2.90
N SER A 20 -1.19 -6.12 -2.91
CA SER A 20 -1.96 -7.16 -3.59
C SER A 20 -1.75 -7.14 -5.10
N ALA A 21 -1.60 -5.94 -5.68
CA ALA A 21 -1.43 -5.80 -7.12
C ALA A 21 -0.18 -6.52 -7.64
N ILE A 22 0.87 -6.62 -6.84
CA ILE A 22 2.14 -7.20 -7.27
C ILE A 22 2.49 -8.51 -6.58
N ALA A 23 1.75 -8.93 -5.55
CA ALA A 23 2.09 -10.10 -4.74
C ALA A 23 2.32 -11.36 -5.58
N SER A 24 1.44 -11.64 -6.55
CA SER A 24 1.54 -12.83 -7.40
C SER A 24 2.66 -12.75 -8.45
N HIS A 25 3.24 -11.58 -8.64
CA HIS A 25 4.29 -11.35 -9.63
C HIS A 25 5.70 -11.40 -9.02
N LEU A 26 5.81 -11.51 -7.70
CA LEU A 26 7.10 -11.57 -7.04
C LEU A 26 7.64 -12.99 -7.08
N PRO A 27 8.97 -13.17 -7.28
CA PRO A 27 9.59 -14.49 -7.20
C PRO A 27 9.42 -15.08 -5.80
N GLU A 28 9.48 -16.41 -5.71
CA GLU A 28 9.46 -17.10 -4.44
C GLU A 28 10.59 -16.57 -3.55
N GLY A 29 10.30 -16.35 -2.28
CA GLY A 29 11.25 -15.82 -1.32
C GLY A 29 11.35 -14.30 -1.30
N PHE A 30 10.57 -13.61 -2.15
CA PHE A 30 10.54 -12.15 -2.17
C PHE A 30 9.18 -11.63 -1.71
N VAL A 31 9.22 -10.49 -1.03
CA VAL A 31 8.02 -9.80 -0.56
C VAL A 31 8.17 -8.31 -0.84
N SER A 32 7.07 -7.58 -0.77
CA SER A 32 7.13 -6.12 -0.85
C SER A 32 6.79 -5.51 0.49
N VAL A 33 7.46 -4.40 0.80
CA VAL A 33 7.20 -3.62 2.02
C VAL A 33 7.04 -2.16 1.65
N GLY A 34 6.17 -1.45 2.37
CA GLY A 34 5.97 -0.03 2.13
C GLY A 34 7.21 0.77 2.48
N MET A 35 7.58 1.71 1.62
CA MET A 35 8.74 2.59 1.80
C MET A 35 8.31 4.03 2.05
N ASP A 36 7.44 4.57 1.21
CA ASP A 36 6.93 5.92 1.40
C ASP A 36 5.53 6.05 0.82
N VAL A 37 4.81 7.05 1.34
CA VAL A 37 3.45 7.37 0.93
C VAL A 37 3.34 8.88 0.88
N LYS A 38 2.87 9.40 -0.25
CA LYS A 38 2.61 10.82 -0.43
C LYS A 38 1.20 10.96 -0.97
N VAL A 39 0.24 11.16 -0.07
CA VAL A 39 -1.17 11.16 -0.45
C VAL A 39 -1.88 12.38 0.11
N ARG A 40 -2.98 12.75 -0.53
CA ARG A 40 -3.89 13.78 -0.09
C ARG A 40 -5.23 13.15 0.24
N HIS A 41 -5.82 13.53 1.36
CA HIS A 41 -7.19 13.18 1.69
C HIS A 41 -8.06 14.37 1.28
N LEU A 42 -8.71 14.23 0.14
CA LEU A 42 -9.37 15.35 -0.55
C LEU A 42 -10.77 15.65 -0.01
N ALA A 43 -11.47 14.65 0.50
CA ALA A 43 -12.84 14.82 0.96
C ALA A 43 -13.15 13.81 2.06
N ALA A 44 -13.97 14.23 3.01
CA ALA A 44 -14.43 13.35 4.08
C ALA A 44 -15.48 12.36 3.60
N THR A 45 -15.49 11.17 4.18
CA THR A 45 -16.47 10.14 3.91
C THR A 45 -17.01 9.61 5.23
N PRO A 46 -18.33 9.62 5.43
CA PRO A 46 -18.91 9.06 6.65
C PRO A 46 -18.64 7.57 6.79
N VAL A 47 -18.55 7.11 8.04
CA VAL A 47 -18.47 5.69 8.35
C VAL A 47 -19.72 4.98 7.83
N GLY A 48 -19.55 3.77 7.31
CA GLY A 48 -20.66 2.98 6.76
C GLY A 48 -20.76 3.03 5.24
N ARG A 49 -19.99 3.93 4.60
CA ARG A 49 -19.91 3.99 3.15
C ARG A 49 -18.83 3.03 2.66
N THR A 50 -19.01 2.51 1.47
CA THR A 50 -18.00 1.63 0.84
C THR A 50 -16.95 2.49 0.16
N VAL A 51 -15.70 2.30 0.55
CA VAL A 51 -14.56 2.99 -0.07
C VAL A 51 -13.79 1.99 -0.92
N ARG A 52 -13.47 2.39 -2.13
CA ARG A 52 -12.69 1.59 -3.08
C ARG A 52 -11.29 2.20 -3.22
N ALA A 53 -10.26 1.42 -2.93
CA ALA A 53 -8.88 1.82 -3.15
C ALA A 53 -8.39 1.22 -4.47
N ILE A 54 -7.76 2.05 -5.28
CA ILE A 54 -7.22 1.65 -6.58
C ILE A 54 -5.73 1.95 -6.58
N SER A 55 -4.94 0.99 -7.07
CA SER A 55 -3.50 1.14 -7.19
C SER A 55 -3.07 0.76 -8.60
N ARG A 56 -2.20 1.56 -9.19
CA ARG A 56 -1.69 1.35 -10.54
C ARG A 56 -0.18 1.54 -10.53
N VAL A 57 0.55 0.56 -11.08
CA VAL A 57 2.00 0.66 -11.19
C VAL A 57 2.34 1.73 -12.23
N ILE A 58 3.20 2.67 -11.85
CA ILE A 58 3.65 3.73 -12.76
C ILE A 58 5.15 3.71 -13.00
N LYS A 59 5.92 3.02 -12.14
CA LYS A 59 7.37 2.90 -12.34
C LYS A 59 7.88 1.64 -11.66
N ILE A 60 8.79 0.95 -12.33
CA ILE A 60 9.46 -0.24 -11.80
C ILE A 60 10.97 0.01 -11.82
N ASP A 61 11.60 -0.09 -10.67
CA ASP A 61 13.04 -0.08 -10.51
C ASP A 61 13.51 -1.48 -10.10
N ARG A 62 14.83 -1.66 -9.97
CA ARG A 62 15.40 -2.97 -9.59
C ARG A 62 14.87 -3.49 -8.26
N LYS A 63 14.67 -2.60 -7.30
CA LYS A 63 14.33 -2.96 -5.91
C LYS A 63 13.07 -2.30 -5.41
N SER A 64 12.35 -1.60 -6.25
CA SER A 64 11.13 -0.92 -5.83
C SER A 64 10.13 -0.75 -6.96
N VAL A 65 8.89 -0.55 -6.56
CA VAL A 65 7.78 -0.28 -7.47
C VAL A 65 7.05 0.95 -6.95
N VAL A 66 6.77 1.88 -7.85
CA VAL A 66 6.00 3.08 -7.52
C VAL A 66 4.60 2.93 -8.08
N PHE A 67 3.62 3.27 -7.26
CA PHE A 67 2.21 3.20 -7.59
C PHE A 67 1.58 4.59 -7.57
N GLU A 68 0.64 4.81 -8.47
CA GLU A 68 -0.35 5.85 -8.33
C GLU A 68 -1.52 5.24 -7.57
N VAL A 69 -1.98 5.91 -6.51
CA VAL A 69 -3.03 5.37 -5.65
C VAL A 69 -4.20 6.35 -5.56
N GLU A 70 -5.40 5.80 -5.46
CA GLU A 70 -6.63 6.58 -5.35
C GLU A 70 -7.58 5.90 -4.37
N ALA A 71 -8.42 6.71 -3.74
CA ALA A 71 -9.53 6.21 -2.94
C ALA A 71 -10.80 6.89 -3.40
N TRP A 72 -11.88 6.12 -3.53
CA TRP A 72 -13.15 6.57 -4.07
C TRP A 72 -14.31 6.17 -3.17
N ASP A 73 -15.25 7.09 -2.98
CA ASP A 73 -16.55 6.85 -2.38
C ASP A 73 -17.55 6.98 -3.51
N ALA A 74 -18.03 5.85 -4.02
CA ALA A 74 -18.85 5.77 -5.24
C ALA A 74 -18.12 6.44 -6.41
N ASP A 75 -18.66 7.52 -6.97
CA ASP A 75 -18.06 8.24 -8.10
C ASP A 75 -17.26 9.48 -7.65
N ARG A 76 -17.09 9.65 -6.34
CA ARG A 76 -16.36 10.80 -5.79
C ARG A 76 -14.96 10.36 -5.34
N LYS A 77 -13.94 11.00 -5.90
CA LYS A 77 -12.57 10.75 -5.46
C LYS A 77 -12.35 11.43 -4.10
N ILE A 78 -11.94 10.67 -3.10
CA ILE A 78 -11.72 11.17 -1.75
C ILE A 78 -10.24 11.22 -1.37
N GLY A 79 -9.38 10.63 -2.16
CA GLY A 79 -7.94 10.71 -1.93
C GLY A 79 -7.16 10.27 -3.15
N ASP A 80 -5.91 10.75 -3.24
CA ASP A 80 -4.98 10.31 -4.28
C ASP A 80 -3.53 10.55 -3.85
N GLY A 81 -2.62 9.99 -4.61
CA GLY A 81 -1.20 10.22 -4.39
C GLY A 81 -0.33 9.14 -4.99
N THR A 82 0.85 8.97 -4.39
CA THR A 82 1.83 7.97 -4.81
C THR A 82 2.27 7.15 -3.61
N HIS A 83 2.68 5.92 -3.90
CA HIS A 83 3.17 4.98 -2.89
C HIS A 83 4.31 4.16 -3.49
N ARG A 84 5.41 4.04 -2.76
CA ARG A 84 6.55 3.22 -3.17
C ARG A 84 6.66 2.02 -2.26
N ARG A 85 6.86 0.84 -2.86
CA ARG A 85 7.12 -0.40 -2.13
C ARG A 85 8.49 -0.94 -2.52
N GLY A 86 9.25 -1.37 -1.52
CA GLY A 86 10.52 -2.04 -1.74
C GLY A 86 10.33 -3.53 -1.89
N ILE A 87 11.15 -4.15 -2.75
CA ILE A 87 11.15 -5.60 -2.96
C ILE A 87 12.30 -6.19 -2.15
N VAL A 88 11.99 -7.12 -1.26
CA VAL A 88 12.92 -7.65 -0.27
C VAL A 88 13.03 -9.16 -0.39
N ASN A 89 14.25 -9.67 -0.43
CA ASN A 89 14.51 -11.10 -0.29
C ASN A 89 14.46 -11.45 1.18
N VAL A 90 13.56 -12.33 1.57
CA VAL A 90 13.30 -12.66 2.97
C VAL A 90 14.54 -13.23 3.65
N LEU A 91 15.22 -14.19 3.01
CA LEU A 91 16.39 -14.84 3.60
C LEU A 91 17.56 -13.87 3.77
N GLU A 92 17.79 -13.01 2.81
CA GLU A 92 18.85 -12.00 2.91
C GLU A 92 18.54 -10.99 4.01
N PHE A 93 17.29 -10.60 4.13
CA PHE A 93 16.85 -9.69 5.19
C PHE A 93 17.06 -10.31 6.57
N GLU A 94 16.67 -11.57 6.75
CA GLU A 94 16.83 -12.29 8.01
C GLU A 94 18.32 -12.38 8.40
N LYS A 95 19.19 -12.70 7.43
CA LYS A 95 20.62 -12.77 7.65
C LYS A 95 21.20 -11.41 8.08
N ARG A 96 20.83 -10.37 7.35
CA ARG A 96 21.39 -9.03 7.55
C ARG A 96 21.00 -8.45 8.91
N PHE A 97 19.79 -8.68 9.35
CA PHE A 97 19.27 -8.07 10.57
C PHE A 97 19.16 -9.04 11.76
N GLY A 98 19.59 -10.28 11.58
CA GLY A 98 19.56 -11.27 12.65
C GLY A 98 18.13 -11.69 13.06
N VAL A 99 17.16 -11.47 12.18
CA VAL A 99 15.77 -11.83 12.41
C VAL A 99 15.50 -13.15 11.71
N LYS A 100 14.91 -14.12 12.41
CA LYS A 100 14.63 -15.44 11.84
C LYS A 100 13.29 -15.53 11.12
N GLN A 101 12.47 -14.52 11.23
CA GLN A 101 11.13 -14.58 10.69
C GLN A 101 10.60 -13.17 10.43
N LEU A 102 10.24 -12.89 9.18
CA LEU A 102 9.56 -11.66 8.84
C LEU A 102 8.06 -11.86 9.02
N THR A 103 7.44 -11.00 9.80
CA THR A 103 6.00 -10.99 9.92
C THR A 103 5.41 -10.18 8.77
N LEU A 104 4.68 -10.85 7.87
CA LEU A 104 4.18 -10.25 6.64
C LEU A 104 2.69 -9.99 6.67
N SER A 105 2.07 -10.05 7.83
CA SER A 105 0.63 -9.93 7.97
C SER A 105 0.06 -8.58 7.52
N LEU A 106 0.91 -7.57 7.39
CA LEU A 106 0.49 -6.21 6.98
C LEU A 106 0.78 -5.89 5.53
N ASN A 107 1.25 -6.86 4.76
CA ASN A 107 1.65 -6.61 3.38
C ASN A 107 0.67 -7.13 2.35
#